data_5d362b21c3708c18731d2c2820ad9c8f
#
_entry.id   5d362b21c3708c18731d2c2820ad9c8f
#
_cell.length_a   1.000
_cell.length_b   1.000
_cell.length_c   1.000
_cell.angle_alpha   90.00
_cell.angle_beta   90.00
_cell.angle_gamma   90.00
#
_symmetry.space_group_name_H-M   'P 1'
#
loop_
_entity.id
_entity.type
_entity.pdbx_description
1 polymer ?
#
loop_
_entity_poly.entity_id
_entity_poly.type
_entity_poly.pdbx_seq_one_letter_code
_entity_poly.pdbx_strand_id
1 'polypeptide(L)'
;MRRSDVLITQARLVSRNAANADGTKSHSDDEILQYLNDAQDRMQNRISAQKNIAKIFATQQIISLVANQEAYSIGDRVLMNKQIESVEFSASGLVTDYIRLEKLNMFNRDTNPTTYPWGYFKRGGQIFLQPTPSTATGTLRVTYERDLDDLDIPRGAISSIGSGTATEFATVTLTAAADAYEATTPGWSTQQYCCFVGATGGRKCFNVLIASYDTGTNLLTPSPTPFIYDTSFDSQLAAGDIAVFNKYTTTFSQLPDTCERYLIHYAGMCLFHIDSSEDFRKQQDFVAEMEEDILVQLKSQTSEVQFIPQGDRYEWF
;
A
#
# COMPACT_ATOMS: atom_id res chain seq x y z
N MET A 1 5.42 -9.39 -10.66
CA MET A 1 4.48 -8.23 -10.65
C MET A 1 4.70 -7.37 -11.89
N ARG A 2 3.63 -6.99 -12.58
CA ARG A 2 3.67 -6.11 -13.77
C ARG A 2 3.33 -4.68 -13.38
N ARG A 3 3.95 -3.73 -14.07
CA ARG A 3 3.65 -2.31 -13.90
C ARG A 3 2.26 -1.97 -14.46
N SER A 4 1.66 -0.93 -13.93
CA SER A 4 0.32 -0.43 -14.31
C SER A 4 0.19 -0.12 -15.82
N ASP A 5 1.21 0.47 -16.44
CA ASP A 5 1.24 0.75 -17.87
C ASP A 5 1.15 -0.53 -18.74
N VAL A 6 1.80 -1.61 -18.27
CA VAL A 6 1.70 -2.92 -18.92
C VAL A 6 0.30 -3.53 -18.70
N LEU A 7 -0.26 -3.40 -17.51
CA LEU A 7 -1.62 -3.87 -17.21
C LEU A 7 -2.66 -3.15 -18.07
N ILE A 8 -2.55 -1.83 -18.22
CA ILE A 8 -3.40 -1.01 -19.11
C ILE A 8 -3.31 -1.51 -20.56
N THR A 9 -2.09 -1.71 -21.07
CA THR A 9 -1.88 -2.21 -22.42
C THR A 9 -2.54 -3.58 -22.62
N GLN A 10 -2.42 -4.46 -21.64
CA GLN A 10 -3.02 -5.80 -21.72
C GLN A 10 -4.55 -5.76 -21.60
N ALA A 11 -5.12 -4.89 -20.76
CA ALA A 11 -6.57 -4.70 -20.68
C ALA A 11 -7.13 -4.22 -22.03
N ARG A 12 -6.42 -3.32 -22.73
CA ARG A 12 -6.78 -2.89 -24.09
C ARG A 12 -6.76 -4.06 -25.08
N LEU A 13 -5.78 -4.92 -25.01
CA LEU A 13 -5.68 -6.09 -25.91
C LEU A 13 -6.82 -7.07 -25.66
N VAL A 14 -7.19 -7.32 -24.41
CA VAL A 14 -8.30 -8.21 -24.02
C VAL A 14 -9.63 -7.66 -24.53
N SER A 15 -9.86 -6.36 -24.38
CA SER A 15 -11.09 -5.69 -24.83
C SER A 15 -11.13 -5.40 -26.34
N ARG A 16 -10.08 -5.76 -27.08
CA ARG A 16 -9.88 -5.39 -28.51
C ARG A 16 -9.94 -3.87 -28.76
N ASN A 17 -9.72 -3.10 -27.71
CA ASN A 17 -9.76 -1.64 -27.72
C ASN A 17 -8.36 -1.07 -27.98
N ALA A 18 -7.74 -1.52 -29.07
CA ALA A 18 -6.46 -0.99 -29.53
C ALA A 18 -6.64 0.47 -29.99
N ALA A 19 -5.56 1.23 -30.00
CA ALA A 19 -5.58 2.55 -30.61
C ALA A 19 -6.02 2.44 -32.08
N ASN A 20 -6.84 3.40 -32.53
CA ASN A 20 -7.22 3.51 -33.92
C ASN A 20 -6.00 3.75 -34.82
N ALA A 21 -6.14 3.60 -36.12
CA ALA A 21 -5.06 3.80 -37.09
C ALA A 21 -4.46 5.24 -37.04
N ASP A 22 -5.21 6.20 -36.53
CA ASP A 22 -4.80 7.60 -36.31
C ASP A 22 -4.11 7.81 -34.95
N GLY A 23 -3.97 6.75 -34.13
CA GLY A 23 -3.41 6.81 -32.77
C GLY A 23 -4.38 7.25 -31.68
N THR A 24 -5.63 7.57 -32.04
CA THR A 24 -6.64 7.90 -31.04
C THR A 24 -7.09 6.65 -30.29
N LYS A 25 -7.24 6.77 -28.98
CA LYS A 25 -7.73 5.70 -28.10
C LYS A 25 -9.18 5.99 -27.76
N SER A 26 -10.06 4.99 -27.86
CA SER A 26 -11.47 5.16 -27.48
C SER A 26 -11.66 5.40 -25.98
N HIS A 27 -10.73 4.85 -25.17
CA HIS A 27 -10.70 5.05 -23.72
C HIS A 27 -9.34 5.60 -23.30
N SER A 28 -9.33 6.52 -22.34
CA SER A 28 -8.10 7.06 -21.77
C SER A 28 -7.38 6.01 -20.91
N ASP A 29 -6.10 6.19 -20.70
CA ASP A 29 -5.34 5.32 -19.80
C ASP A 29 -5.77 5.54 -18.33
N ASP A 30 -6.16 6.77 -17.97
CA ASP A 30 -6.69 7.07 -16.64
C ASP A 30 -8.03 6.38 -16.36
N GLU A 31 -8.89 6.24 -17.37
CA GLU A 31 -10.13 5.49 -17.26
C GLU A 31 -9.89 3.99 -17.03
N ILE A 32 -8.95 3.41 -17.78
CA ILE A 32 -8.57 2.00 -17.58
C ILE A 32 -7.89 1.80 -16.23
N LEU A 33 -7.08 2.76 -15.82
CA LEU A 33 -6.45 2.76 -14.49
C LEU A 33 -7.49 2.73 -13.38
N GLN A 34 -8.58 3.48 -13.52
CA GLN A 34 -9.69 3.44 -12.57
C GLN A 34 -10.31 2.05 -12.49
N TYR A 35 -10.56 1.39 -13.63
CA TYR A 35 -11.08 0.02 -13.62
C TYR A 35 -10.10 -1.00 -13.02
N LEU A 36 -8.80 -0.80 -13.18
CA LEU A 36 -7.78 -1.63 -12.51
C LEU A 36 -7.81 -1.42 -10.99
N ASN A 37 -8.00 -0.19 -10.52
CA ASN A 37 -8.14 0.11 -9.10
C ASN A 37 -9.43 -0.50 -8.53
N ASP A 38 -10.56 -0.36 -9.23
CA ASP A 38 -11.83 -1.01 -8.84
C ASP A 38 -11.67 -2.54 -8.74
N ALA A 39 -10.93 -3.13 -9.68
CA ALA A 39 -10.64 -4.57 -9.66
C ALA A 39 -9.76 -4.94 -8.45
N GLN A 40 -8.75 -4.12 -8.14
CA GLN A 40 -7.87 -4.33 -7.00
C GLN A 40 -8.64 -4.28 -5.68
N ASP A 41 -9.45 -3.26 -5.50
CA ASP A 41 -10.30 -3.08 -4.31
C ASP A 41 -11.30 -4.23 -4.15
N ARG A 42 -11.94 -4.62 -5.24
CA ARG A 42 -12.87 -5.75 -5.22
C ARG A 42 -12.18 -7.04 -4.81
N MET A 43 -11.02 -7.36 -5.40
CA MET A 43 -10.26 -8.57 -5.06
C MET A 43 -9.75 -8.50 -3.63
N GLN A 44 -9.23 -7.38 -3.17
CA GLN A 44 -8.82 -7.19 -1.78
C GLN A 44 -9.98 -7.46 -0.81
N ASN A 45 -11.15 -6.89 -1.07
CA ASN A 45 -12.33 -7.09 -0.23
C ASN A 45 -12.77 -8.57 -0.20
N ARG A 46 -12.70 -9.26 -1.34
CA ARG A 46 -13.04 -10.70 -1.43
C ARG A 46 -12.04 -11.57 -0.66
N ILE A 47 -10.74 -11.29 -0.79
CA ILE A 47 -9.69 -11.99 -0.03
C ILE A 47 -9.84 -11.72 1.47
N SER A 48 -10.02 -10.46 1.84
CA SER A 48 -10.16 -10.03 3.23
C SER A 48 -11.42 -10.57 3.91
N ALA A 49 -12.47 -10.88 3.16
CA ALA A 49 -13.65 -11.54 3.69
C ALA A 49 -13.40 -13.03 4.07
N GLN A 50 -12.33 -13.63 3.56
CA GLN A 50 -11.98 -15.01 3.83
C GLN A 50 -11.05 -15.10 5.04
N LYS A 51 -11.55 -15.57 6.18
CA LYS A 51 -10.80 -15.63 7.46
C LYS A 51 -9.43 -16.30 7.37
N ASN A 52 -9.26 -17.26 6.46
CA ASN A 52 -8.03 -18.03 6.33
C ASN A 52 -6.98 -17.37 5.43
N ILE A 53 -7.36 -16.39 4.62
CA ILE A 53 -6.49 -15.76 3.63
C ILE A 53 -6.19 -14.30 4.00
N ALA A 54 -6.99 -13.71 4.87
CA ALA A 54 -6.93 -12.27 5.21
C ALA A 54 -5.53 -11.79 5.65
N LYS A 55 -4.70 -12.69 6.20
CA LYS A 55 -3.34 -12.37 6.66
C LYS A 55 -2.36 -11.98 5.54
N ILE A 56 -2.71 -12.15 4.28
CA ILE A 56 -1.87 -11.74 3.14
C ILE A 56 -1.60 -10.22 3.18
N PHE A 57 -2.56 -9.43 3.66
CA PHE A 57 -2.44 -7.98 3.75
C PHE A 57 -1.99 -7.48 5.14
N ALA A 58 -1.61 -8.41 6.03
CA ALA A 58 -1.12 -8.03 7.33
C ALA A 58 0.23 -7.32 7.23
N THR A 59 0.32 -6.17 7.87
CA THR A 59 1.56 -5.39 7.99
C THR A 59 1.85 -5.08 9.44
N GLN A 60 3.09 -4.72 9.72
CA GLN A 60 3.55 -4.37 11.05
C GLN A 60 4.09 -2.96 11.07
N GLN A 61 3.68 -2.20 12.07
CA GLN A 61 4.24 -0.89 12.37
C GLN A 61 4.94 -0.94 13.72
N ILE A 62 6.16 -0.42 13.76
CA ILE A 62 6.91 -0.24 15.00
C ILE A 62 6.81 1.22 15.42
N ILE A 63 6.34 1.47 16.64
CA ILE A 63 6.12 2.80 17.18
C ILE A 63 6.96 2.93 18.47
N SER A 64 7.84 3.93 18.52
CA SER A 64 8.60 4.23 19.74
C SER A 64 7.68 4.85 20.80
N LEU A 65 7.81 4.42 22.05
CA LEU A 65 7.05 5.01 23.14
C LEU A 65 7.57 6.41 23.50
N VAL A 66 6.64 7.25 23.90
CA VAL A 66 6.91 8.58 24.44
C VAL A 66 6.38 8.63 25.87
N ALA A 67 7.17 9.14 26.81
CA ALA A 67 6.76 9.25 28.21
C ALA A 67 5.49 10.10 28.35
N ASN A 68 4.56 9.62 29.16
CA ASN A 68 3.29 10.27 29.46
C ASN A 68 2.37 10.46 28.22
N GLN A 69 2.63 9.76 27.12
CA GLN A 69 1.74 9.73 25.97
C GLN A 69 0.84 8.49 26.03
N GLU A 70 -0.46 8.71 26.06
CA GLU A 70 -1.48 7.64 26.11
C GLU A 70 -1.84 7.14 24.70
N ALA A 71 -1.94 8.07 23.72
CA ALA A 71 -2.48 7.82 22.41
C ALA A 71 -1.39 7.78 21.33
N TYR A 72 -1.42 6.75 20.49
CA TYR A 72 -0.50 6.56 19.36
C TYR A 72 -1.28 6.38 18.08
N SER A 73 -0.93 7.14 17.07
CA SER A 73 -1.53 7.01 15.74
C SER A 73 -1.04 5.73 15.06
N ILE A 74 -1.95 4.98 14.47
CA ILE A 74 -1.61 3.92 13.54
C ILE A 74 -1.39 4.61 12.20
N GLY A 75 -0.16 4.58 11.73
CA GLY A 75 0.28 5.53 10.72
C GLY A 75 -0.29 5.33 9.35
N ASP A 76 -0.72 4.14 8.94
CA ASP A 76 -0.99 3.95 7.54
C ASP A 76 -2.24 3.10 7.28
N ARG A 77 -3.10 3.61 6.39
CA ARG A 77 -4.28 2.98 5.76
C ARG A 77 -4.69 1.64 6.38
N VAL A 78 -5.20 1.68 7.61
CA VAL A 78 -5.81 0.49 8.21
C VAL A 78 -7.08 0.18 7.42
N LEU A 79 -7.17 -1.00 6.84
CA LEU A 79 -8.32 -1.41 6.05
C LEU A 79 -9.61 -1.17 6.83
N MET A 80 -10.56 -0.44 6.23
CA MET A 80 -11.83 -0.12 6.83
C MET A 80 -12.55 -1.40 7.28
N ASN A 81 -13.07 -1.39 8.49
CA ASN A 81 -13.75 -2.52 9.14
C ASN A 81 -12.85 -3.68 9.60
N LYS A 82 -11.53 -3.62 9.40
CA LYS A 82 -10.63 -4.64 9.94
C LYS A 82 -10.10 -4.25 11.30
N GLN A 83 -9.91 -5.25 12.11
CA GLN A 83 -9.40 -5.08 13.47
C GLN A 83 -7.87 -5.12 13.43
N ILE A 84 -7.28 -4.39 14.37
CA ILE A 84 -5.89 -4.61 14.74
C ILE A 84 -5.79 -6.07 15.20
N GLU A 85 -4.89 -6.84 14.60
CA GLU A 85 -4.70 -8.25 14.95
C GLU A 85 -4.00 -8.40 16.29
N SER A 86 -2.92 -7.66 16.49
CA SER A 86 -2.18 -7.65 17.73
C SER A 86 -1.51 -6.30 17.98
N VAL A 87 -1.39 -5.98 19.25
CA VAL A 87 -0.51 -4.92 19.75
C VAL A 87 0.42 -5.59 20.74
N GLU A 88 1.70 -5.42 20.52
CA GLU A 88 2.74 -6.04 21.33
C GLU A 88 3.69 -4.95 21.81
N PHE A 89 4.23 -5.13 23.00
CA PHE A 89 5.16 -4.21 23.63
C PHE A 89 6.48 -4.89 23.92
N SER A 90 7.58 -4.19 23.65
CA SER A 90 8.92 -4.57 24.06
C SER A 90 9.58 -3.43 24.81
N ALA A 91 10.08 -3.70 26.01
CA ALA A 91 10.81 -2.73 26.81
C ALA A 91 12.23 -2.45 26.27
N SER A 92 12.83 -3.43 25.64
CA SER A 92 14.20 -3.36 25.08
C SER A 92 14.21 -2.96 23.59
N GLY A 93 13.09 -3.08 22.90
CA GLY A 93 13.01 -2.96 21.44
C GLY A 93 13.55 -4.18 20.68
N LEU A 94 13.99 -5.24 21.39
CA LEU A 94 14.46 -6.47 20.76
C LEU A 94 13.31 -7.32 20.25
N VAL A 95 13.50 -7.96 19.10
CA VAL A 95 12.47 -8.77 18.43
C VAL A 95 11.98 -9.94 19.31
N THR A 96 12.82 -10.43 20.19
CA THR A 96 12.54 -11.56 21.09
C THR A 96 11.70 -11.21 22.31
N ASP A 97 11.58 -9.91 22.65
CA ASP A 97 11.03 -9.46 23.93
C ASP A 97 9.63 -8.88 23.81
N TYR A 98 8.97 -9.04 22.65
CA TYR A 98 7.63 -8.54 22.47
C TYR A 98 6.60 -9.36 23.23
N ILE A 99 5.86 -8.70 24.11
CA ILE A 99 4.75 -9.26 24.89
C ILE A 99 3.44 -8.73 24.32
N ARG A 100 2.50 -9.61 24.05
CA ARG A 100 1.19 -9.22 23.53
C ARG A 100 0.39 -8.50 24.62
N LEU A 101 -0.12 -7.33 24.27
CA LEU A 101 -1.00 -6.55 25.15
C LEU A 101 -2.44 -7.06 25.06
N GLU A 102 -3.16 -6.97 26.16
CA GLU A 102 -4.57 -7.35 26.22
C GLU A 102 -5.44 -6.25 25.59
N LYS A 103 -6.42 -6.65 24.78
CA LYS A 103 -7.40 -5.72 24.24
C LYS A 103 -8.46 -5.43 25.29
N LEU A 104 -8.50 -4.19 25.75
CA LEU A 104 -9.40 -3.74 26.79
C LEU A 104 -10.70 -3.16 26.24
N ASN A 105 -11.73 -3.17 27.05
CA ASN A 105 -12.91 -2.36 26.82
C ASN A 105 -12.63 -0.92 27.27
N MET A 106 -13.08 0.07 26.50
CA MET A 106 -12.87 1.50 26.76
C MET A 106 -13.37 1.94 28.16
N PHE A 107 -14.26 1.18 28.78
CA PHE A 107 -14.80 1.48 30.12
C PHE A 107 -13.94 0.93 31.28
N ASN A 108 -13.02 0.02 31.02
CA ASN A 108 -12.15 -0.57 32.04
C ASN A 108 -10.78 0.13 32.03
N ARG A 109 -10.77 1.41 32.40
CA ARG A 109 -9.54 2.18 32.48
C ARG A 109 -8.89 2.02 33.85
N ASP A 110 -7.64 1.59 33.87
CA ASP A 110 -6.78 1.76 35.02
C ASP A 110 -6.06 3.10 34.92
N THR A 111 -6.31 3.99 35.88
CA THR A 111 -5.72 5.34 35.90
C THR A 111 -4.39 5.40 36.62
N ASN A 112 -3.94 4.30 37.21
CA ASN A 112 -2.65 4.26 37.88
C ASN A 112 -1.51 4.14 36.85
N PRO A 113 -0.65 5.15 36.68
CA PRO A 113 0.46 5.05 35.76
C PRO A 113 1.45 3.99 36.25
N THR A 114 1.78 3.05 35.37
CA THR A 114 2.84 2.07 35.58
C THR A 114 3.96 2.28 34.58
N THR A 115 5.09 1.65 34.83
CA THR A 115 6.25 1.77 33.94
C THR A 115 5.96 1.21 32.54
N TYR A 116 5.16 0.12 32.47
CA TYR A 116 4.88 -0.59 31.24
C TYR A 116 3.38 -0.78 31.02
N PRO A 117 2.89 -0.62 29.77
CA PRO A 117 1.51 -0.92 29.46
C PRO A 117 1.28 -2.44 29.46
N TRP A 118 0.10 -2.86 29.92
CA TRP A 118 -0.33 -4.26 29.85
C TRP A 118 -1.53 -4.48 28.95
N GLY A 119 -2.22 -3.38 28.56
CA GLY A 119 -3.37 -3.46 27.71
C GLY A 119 -3.53 -2.25 26.79
N TYR A 120 -4.45 -2.34 25.87
CA TYR A 120 -4.78 -1.26 24.94
C TYR A 120 -6.26 -1.26 24.56
N PHE A 121 -6.76 -0.12 24.12
CA PHE A 121 -8.03 -0.02 23.41
C PHE A 121 -7.88 0.87 22.17
N LYS A 122 -8.78 0.67 21.19
CA LYS A 122 -8.81 1.45 19.96
C LYS A 122 -9.91 2.51 20.06
N ARG A 123 -9.58 3.75 19.68
CA ARG A 123 -10.54 4.83 19.51
C ARG A 123 -10.18 5.65 18.28
N GLY A 124 -11.07 5.67 17.29
CA GLY A 124 -10.75 6.28 16.01
C GLY A 124 -9.57 5.58 15.32
N GLY A 125 -8.66 6.33 14.74
CA GLY A 125 -7.42 5.84 14.14
C GLY A 125 -6.25 5.69 15.11
N GLN A 126 -6.50 5.65 16.43
CA GLN A 126 -5.46 5.64 17.44
C GLN A 126 -5.58 4.42 18.36
N ILE A 127 -4.43 3.99 18.88
CA ILE A 127 -4.29 3.02 19.96
C ILE A 127 -4.05 3.80 21.25
N PHE A 128 -4.80 3.50 22.28
CA PHE A 128 -4.62 4.02 23.62
C PHE A 128 -4.05 2.94 24.51
N LEU A 129 -2.92 3.24 25.15
CA LEU A 129 -2.25 2.31 26.05
C LEU A 129 -2.79 2.42 27.47
N GLN A 130 -2.84 1.30 28.16
CA GLN A 130 -3.26 1.23 29.55
C GLN A 130 -2.31 0.36 30.37
N PRO A 131 -1.82 0.89 31.46
CA PRO A 131 -1.78 2.29 31.81
C PRO A 131 -0.87 3.11 30.88
N THR A 132 -0.98 4.42 30.95
CA THR A 132 -0.09 5.33 30.21
C THR A 132 1.36 5.07 30.63
N PRO A 133 2.27 4.84 29.70
CA PRO A 133 3.67 4.59 30.05
C PRO A 133 4.32 5.82 30.66
N SER A 134 4.94 5.67 31.83
CA SER A 134 5.62 6.75 32.53
C SER A 134 7.02 7.06 31.98
N THR A 135 7.58 6.16 31.18
CA THR A 135 8.93 6.26 30.58
C THR A 135 8.87 6.19 29.07
N ALA A 136 9.85 6.83 28.39
CA ALA A 136 10.00 6.78 26.94
C ALA A 136 10.79 5.55 26.46
N THR A 137 10.89 4.51 27.29
CA THR A 137 11.64 3.30 26.94
C THR A 137 10.72 2.22 26.39
N GLY A 138 11.12 1.64 25.26
CA GLY A 138 10.41 0.56 24.61
C GLY A 138 9.71 0.95 23.32
N THR A 139 9.22 -0.08 22.66
CA THR A 139 8.55 0.01 21.37
C THR A 139 7.26 -0.79 21.35
N LEU A 140 6.29 -0.32 20.58
CA LEU A 140 5.08 -1.06 20.23
C LEU A 140 5.27 -1.68 18.86
N ARG A 141 4.82 -2.89 18.68
CA ARG A 141 4.62 -3.54 17.39
C ARG A 141 3.14 -3.75 17.18
N VAL A 142 2.59 -3.06 16.20
CA VAL A 142 1.17 -3.14 15.87
C VAL A 142 1.01 -3.92 14.57
N THR A 143 0.29 -5.03 14.61
CA THR A 143 -0.04 -5.81 13.42
C THR A 143 -1.48 -5.52 13.02
N TYR A 144 -1.69 -5.14 11.76
CA TYR A 144 -3.00 -4.80 11.21
C TYR A 144 -3.07 -5.13 9.73
N GLU A 145 -4.27 -5.29 9.19
CA GLU A 145 -4.47 -5.39 7.75
C GLU A 145 -4.45 -4.00 7.12
N ARG A 146 -3.60 -3.85 6.12
CA ARG A 146 -3.43 -2.60 5.38
C ARG A 146 -4.30 -2.59 4.13
N ASP A 147 -4.88 -1.44 3.84
CA ASP A 147 -5.50 -1.13 2.56
C ASP A 147 -4.42 -1.00 1.47
N LEU A 148 -4.68 -1.50 0.28
CA LEU A 148 -3.71 -1.45 -0.81
C LEU A 148 -3.58 -0.02 -1.36
N ASP A 149 -2.41 0.29 -1.89
CA ASP A 149 -2.19 1.57 -2.55
C ASP A 149 -2.83 1.55 -3.95
N ASP A 150 -3.40 2.68 -4.35
CA ASP A 150 -4.00 2.82 -5.66
C ASP A 150 -2.93 2.72 -6.76
N LEU A 151 -3.27 2.08 -7.86
CA LEU A 151 -2.39 2.06 -9.02
C LEU A 151 -2.36 3.44 -9.68
N ASP A 152 -1.18 3.88 -10.05
CA ASP A 152 -0.97 5.02 -10.94
C ASP A 152 0.03 4.65 -12.03
N ILE A 153 0.01 5.37 -13.14
CA ILE A 153 0.99 5.22 -14.20
C ILE A 153 2.33 5.85 -13.81
N PRO A 154 3.47 5.34 -14.31
CA PRO A 154 4.75 5.98 -14.11
C PRO A 154 4.74 7.42 -14.63
N ARG A 155 5.03 8.39 -13.76
CA ARG A 155 5.04 9.82 -14.09
C ARG A 155 6.44 10.38 -14.33
N GLY A 156 7.45 9.57 -14.14
CA GLY A 156 8.85 9.88 -14.35
C GLY A 156 9.74 8.91 -13.58
N ALA A 157 10.97 8.72 -14.03
CA ALA A 157 11.97 7.98 -13.28
C ALA A 157 12.99 8.95 -12.66
N ILE A 158 13.52 8.62 -11.50
CA ILE A 158 14.56 9.40 -10.85
C ILE A 158 15.85 9.32 -11.66
N SER A 159 16.36 10.45 -12.13
CA SER A 159 17.66 10.56 -12.79
C SER A 159 18.77 10.88 -11.79
N SER A 160 18.49 11.75 -10.83
CA SER A 160 19.43 12.12 -9.77
C SER A 160 18.71 12.60 -8.51
N ILE A 161 19.42 12.52 -7.38
CA ILE A 161 18.93 12.93 -6.07
C ILE A 161 19.89 13.98 -5.55
N GLY A 162 19.38 15.17 -5.26
CA GLY A 162 20.16 16.28 -4.75
C GLY A 162 20.25 16.24 -3.21
N SER A 163 21.48 16.36 -2.70
CA SER A 163 21.77 16.33 -1.25
C SER A 163 21.13 15.15 -0.53
N GLY A 164 21.15 13.97 -1.19
CA GLY A 164 20.57 12.73 -0.64
C GLY A 164 21.52 12.04 0.33
N THR A 165 21.01 11.63 1.48
CA THR A 165 21.68 10.75 2.44
C THR A 165 20.85 9.49 2.67
N ALA A 166 21.31 8.60 3.52
CA ALA A 166 20.52 7.42 3.92
C ALA A 166 19.21 7.78 4.66
N THR A 167 19.13 9.01 5.20
CA THR A 167 18.03 9.45 6.07
C THR A 167 17.18 10.58 5.49
N GLU A 168 17.65 11.26 4.41
CA GLU A 168 16.95 12.43 3.87
C GLU A 168 17.33 12.73 2.42
N PHE A 169 16.53 13.53 1.72
CA PHE A 169 16.88 14.15 0.44
C PHE A 169 16.30 15.55 0.31
N ALA A 170 16.99 16.43 -0.41
CA ALA A 170 16.56 17.81 -0.60
C ALA A 170 15.79 18.01 -1.91
N THR A 171 16.21 17.35 -2.98
CA THR A 171 15.58 17.47 -4.30
C THR A 171 15.68 16.17 -5.07
N VAL A 172 14.79 15.98 -6.05
CA VAL A 172 14.81 14.86 -6.98
C VAL A 172 14.66 15.37 -8.40
N THR A 173 15.59 15.01 -9.28
CA THR A 173 15.44 15.29 -10.71
C THR A 173 14.81 14.08 -11.39
N LEU A 174 13.70 14.30 -12.09
CA LEU A 174 13.01 13.26 -12.83
C LEU A 174 13.49 13.26 -14.29
N THR A 175 13.54 12.08 -14.92
CA THR A 175 13.58 12.00 -16.38
C THR A 175 12.25 12.52 -16.90
N ALA A 176 12.27 13.30 -17.97
CA ALA A 176 11.04 13.59 -18.70
C ALA A 176 10.37 12.26 -19.02
N ALA A 177 9.10 12.10 -18.64
CA ALA A 177 8.35 10.92 -19.02
C ALA A 177 8.38 10.85 -20.55
N ALA A 178 9.01 9.82 -21.08
CA ALA A 178 9.10 9.62 -22.53
C ALA A 178 7.72 9.30 -23.13
N ASP A 179 6.69 9.17 -22.29
CA ASP A 179 5.39 8.69 -22.68
C ASP A 179 4.37 9.84 -22.68
N ALA A 180 3.55 9.85 -23.71
CA ALA A 180 2.49 10.81 -24.00
C ALA A 180 1.45 11.04 -22.89
N TYR A 181 1.63 10.45 -21.74
CA TYR A 181 0.78 10.61 -20.57
C TYR A 181 0.85 12.00 -19.93
N GLU A 182 1.92 12.76 -20.16
CA GLU A 182 2.02 14.12 -19.62
C GLU A 182 1.24 15.17 -20.43
N ALA A 183 0.92 14.91 -21.68
CA ALA A 183 0.35 15.92 -22.57
C ALA A 183 -1.13 16.28 -22.26
N THR A 184 -1.84 15.44 -21.51
CA THR A 184 -3.29 15.59 -21.28
C THR A 184 -3.72 15.60 -19.82
N THR A 185 -2.83 15.26 -18.89
CA THR A 185 -3.09 15.23 -17.44
C THR A 185 -2.51 16.46 -16.76
N PRO A 186 -3.11 16.92 -15.63
CA PRO A 186 -2.48 17.95 -14.82
C PRO A 186 -1.06 17.52 -14.47
N GLY A 187 -0.09 18.30 -14.96
CA GLY A 187 1.33 18.00 -14.80
C GLY A 187 1.81 18.15 -13.36
N TRP A 188 3.07 17.86 -13.09
CA TRP A 188 3.70 17.98 -11.76
C TRP A 188 3.45 19.31 -11.05
N SER A 189 3.30 20.41 -11.77
CA SER A 189 3.06 21.73 -11.20
C SER A 189 1.73 21.88 -10.47
N THR A 190 0.79 20.98 -10.71
CA THR A 190 -0.53 20.97 -10.07
C THR A 190 -0.66 19.91 -8.98
N GLN A 191 0.35 19.05 -8.84
CA GLN A 191 0.33 18.00 -7.83
C GLN A 191 0.77 18.52 -6.46
N GLN A 192 0.05 18.10 -5.45
CA GLN A 192 0.35 18.45 -4.07
C GLN A 192 1.20 17.37 -3.38
N TYR A 193 1.02 16.12 -3.77
CA TYR A 193 1.72 14.98 -3.20
C TYR A 193 2.23 14.03 -4.28
N CYS A 194 3.31 13.33 -3.97
CA CYS A 194 3.79 12.21 -4.78
C CYS A 194 4.24 11.05 -3.91
N CYS A 195 4.36 9.89 -4.55
CA CYS A 195 4.99 8.71 -3.98
C CYS A 195 6.13 8.26 -4.89
N PHE A 196 7.11 7.58 -4.30
CA PHE A 196 8.21 6.96 -5.03
C PHE A 196 8.20 5.46 -4.83
N VAL A 197 8.35 4.74 -5.93
CA VAL A 197 8.27 3.28 -6.00
C VAL A 197 9.55 2.76 -6.64
N GLY A 198 10.09 1.68 -6.12
CA GLY A 198 11.30 1.07 -6.69
C GLY A 198 11.09 0.61 -8.12
N ALA A 199 12.13 0.65 -8.94
CA ALA A 199 12.10 0.26 -10.35
C ALA A 199 11.58 -1.16 -10.59
N THR A 200 11.75 -2.05 -9.62
CA THR A 200 11.30 -3.46 -9.66
C THR A 200 10.03 -3.72 -8.83
N GLY A 201 9.41 -2.68 -8.34
CA GLY A 201 8.34 -2.74 -7.34
C GLY A 201 8.86 -2.51 -5.93
N GLY A 202 7.95 -2.38 -5.01
CA GLY A 202 8.26 -2.10 -3.61
C GLY A 202 8.21 -0.62 -3.27
N ARG A 203 7.75 -0.36 -2.07
CA ARG A 203 7.60 0.98 -1.52
C ARG A 203 8.96 1.61 -1.25
N LYS A 204 9.14 2.85 -1.64
CA LYS A 204 10.34 3.65 -1.37
C LYS A 204 10.02 4.80 -0.42
N CYS A 205 9.19 5.72 -0.85
CA CYS A 205 8.85 6.91 -0.10
C CYS A 205 7.44 7.36 -0.48
N PHE A 206 6.58 7.56 0.50
CA PHE A 206 5.17 7.82 0.26
C PHE A 206 4.71 9.17 0.82
N ASN A 207 3.69 9.73 0.18
CA ASN A 207 3.01 10.96 0.62
C ASN A 207 3.94 12.16 0.78
N VAL A 208 4.95 12.25 -0.08
CA VAL A 208 5.86 13.39 -0.12
C VAL A 208 5.07 14.61 -0.57
N LEU A 209 4.96 15.61 0.31
CA LEU A 209 4.38 16.91 -0.05
C LEU A 209 5.33 17.65 -0.98
N ILE A 210 4.82 18.13 -2.09
CA ILE A 210 5.59 18.86 -3.12
C ILE A 210 5.53 20.34 -2.81
N ALA A 211 6.70 20.97 -2.61
CA ALA A 211 6.82 22.42 -2.47
C ALA A 211 6.83 23.11 -3.84
N SER A 212 7.58 22.55 -4.79
CA SER A 212 7.67 23.08 -6.15
C SER A 212 8.17 22.01 -7.14
N TYR A 213 7.81 22.22 -8.40
CA TYR A 213 8.36 21.47 -9.54
C TYR A 213 8.79 22.45 -10.63
N ASP A 214 10.03 22.38 -11.04
CA ASP A 214 10.58 23.16 -12.15
C ASP A 214 10.52 22.35 -13.45
N THR A 215 9.65 22.74 -14.36
CA THR A 215 9.46 22.08 -15.66
C THR A 215 10.65 22.21 -16.60
N GLY A 216 11.51 23.22 -16.40
CA GLY A 216 12.71 23.42 -17.24
C GLY A 216 13.82 22.44 -16.91
N THR A 217 13.94 22.05 -15.66
CA THR A 217 14.98 21.14 -15.15
C THR A 217 14.41 19.80 -14.67
N ASN A 218 13.10 19.63 -14.67
CA ASN A 218 12.38 18.49 -14.10
C ASN A 218 12.74 18.24 -12.62
N LEU A 219 13.01 19.33 -11.89
CA LEU A 219 13.43 19.28 -10.49
C LEU A 219 12.22 19.36 -9.55
N LEU A 220 12.04 18.33 -8.75
CA LEU A 220 11.03 18.26 -7.69
C LEU A 220 11.69 18.62 -6.35
N THR A 221 11.07 19.55 -5.62
CA THR A 221 11.48 19.93 -4.27
C THR A 221 10.39 19.54 -3.28
N PRO A 222 10.68 18.74 -2.25
CA PRO A 222 9.71 18.35 -1.23
C PRO A 222 9.49 19.45 -0.18
N SER A 223 8.44 19.30 0.62
CA SER A 223 8.17 20.11 1.81
C SER A 223 7.91 19.19 3.02
N PRO A 224 8.65 19.26 4.12
CA PRO A 224 9.82 20.14 4.34
C PRO A 224 11.02 19.78 3.46
N THR A 225 11.93 20.72 3.30
CA THR A 225 13.22 20.47 2.63
C THR A 225 14.34 20.57 3.68
N PRO A 226 15.16 19.52 3.91
CA PRO A 226 15.07 18.20 3.26
C PRO A 226 13.86 17.39 3.74
N PHE A 227 13.40 16.45 2.88
CA PHE A 227 12.47 15.42 3.30
C PHE A 227 13.22 14.35 4.08
N ILE A 228 12.72 14.02 5.26
CA ILE A 228 13.31 13.01 6.14
C ILE A 228 12.52 11.71 5.96
N TYR A 229 13.20 10.62 5.64
CA TYR A 229 12.58 9.30 5.51
C TYR A 229 12.00 8.83 6.85
N ASP A 230 10.77 8.37 6.83
CA ASP A 230 10.24 7.58 7.94
C ASP A 230 10.85 6.17 7.89
N THR A 231 11.81 5.91 8.74
CA THR A 231 12.56 4.64 8.76
C THR A 231 11.68 3.41 9.02
N SER A 232 10.43 3.60 9.47
CA SER A 232 9.46 2.52 9.65
C SER A 232 8.83 2.08 8.33
N PHE A 233 8.75 2.97 7.34
CA PHE A 233 8.00 2.75 6.11
C PHE A 233 8.78 3.08 4.85
N ASP A 234 9.68 4.05 4.91
CA ASP A 234 10.41 4.54 3.76
C ASP A 234 11.76 3.86 3.61
N SER A 235 12.23 3.78 2.39
CA SER A 235 13.58 3.36 2.05
C SER A 235 14.25 4.39 1.15
N GLN A 236 15.57 4.42 1.19
CA GLN A 236 16.36 5.36 0.41
C GLN A 236 16.03 5.29 -1.08
N LEU A 237 15.84 6.45 -1.69
CA LEU A 237 15.63 6.60 -3.12
C LEU A 237 16.92 6.27 -3.89
N ALA A 238 16.75 5.77 -5.11
CA ALA A 238 17.82 5.48 -6.03
C ALA A 238 17.47 5.98 -7.44
N ALA A 239 18.49 6.19 -8.27
CA ALA A 239 18.28 6.44 -9.68
C ALA A 239 17.55 5.26 -10.33
N GLY A 240 16.55 5.54 -11.14
CA GLY A 240 15.68 4.54 -11.75
C GLY A 240 14.41 4.24 -10.95
N ASP A 241 14.28 4.70 -9.69
CA ASP A 241 13.00 4.61 -8.99
C ASP A 241 11.95 5.49 -9.68
N ILE A 242 10.70 5.12 -9.54
CA ILE A 242 9.58 5.69 -10.30
C ILE A 242 8.79 6.64 -9.40
N ALA A 243 8.50 7.82 -9.92
CA ALA A 243 7.62 8.79 -9.28
C ALA A 243 6.18 8.64 -9.81
N VAL A 244 5.21 8.75 -8.91
CA VAL A 244 3.76 8.70 -9.18
C VAL A 244 3.05 9.84 -8.47
N PHE A 245 1.85 10.20 -8.95
CA PHE A 245 1.05 11.29 -8.38
C PHE A 245 0.25 10.82 -7.16
N ASN A 246 -0.19 11.81 -6.39
CA ASN A 246 -1.09 11.66 -5.25
C ASN A 246 -0.48 10.91 -4.04
N LYS A 247 -1.34 10.70 -3.04
CA LYS A 247 -1.03 9.93 -1.84
C LYS A 247 -1.38 8.46 -2.02
N TYR A 248 -0.60 7.60 -1.40
CA TYR A 248 -0.87 6.17 -1.35
C TYR A 248 -1.03 5.55 -2.74
N THR A 249 -0.15 5.90 -3.65
CA THR A 249 -0.14 5.39 -5.01
C THR A 249 1.11 4.59 -5.32
N THR A 250 0.98 3.64 -6.23
CA THR A 250 2.05 2.74 -6.65
C THR A 250 1.90 2.40 -8.13
N THR A 251 2.97 1.97 -8.78
CA THR A 251 2.93 1.48 -10.16
C THR A 251 2.79 -0.04 -10.27
N PHE A 252 2.84 -0.75 -9.15
CA PHE A 252 2.76 -2.21 -9.13
C PHE A 252 1.61 -2.63 -8.22
N SER A 253 0.79 -3.57 -8.70
CA SER A 253 -0.25 -4.14 -7.84
C SER A 253 0.38 -4.83 -6.63
N GLN A 254 -0.18 -4.58 -5.46
CA GLN A 254 0.22 -5.22 -4.20
C GLN A 254 -0.54 -6.53 -3.94
N LEU A 255 -1.44 -6.90 -4.86
CA LEU A 255 -2.08 -8.21 -4.85
C LEU A 255 -1.06 -9.31 -5.21
N PRO A 256 -1.29 -10.55 -4.77
CA PRO A 256 -0.52 -11.69 -5.24
C PRO A 256 -0.46 -11.78 -6.77
N ASP A 257 0.66 -12.27 -7.33
CA ASP A 257 0.86 -12.37 -8.79
C ASP A 257 -0.25 -13.14 -9.51
N THR A 258 -0.88 -14.09 -8.83
CA THR A 258 -2.02 -14.84 -9.34
C THR A 258 -3.23 -13.97 -9.67
N CYS A 259 -3.34 -12.79 -9.04
CA CYS A 259 -4.43 -11.85 -9.26
C CYS A 259 -4.22 -10.93 -10.47
N GLU A 260 -3.01 -10.82 -11.03
CA GLU A 260 -2.74 -9.90 -12.13
C GLU A 260 -3.63 -10.15 -13.35
N ARG A 261 -3.84 -11.43 -13.69
CA ARG A 261 -4.72 -11.82 -14.78
C ARG A 261 -6.17 -11.38 -14.55
N TYR A 262 -6.64 -11.48 -13.30
CA TYR A 262 -7.96 -11.00 -12.92
C TYR A 262 -8.10 -9.49 -13.14
N LEU A 263 -7.12 -8.69 -12.72
CA LEU A 263 -7.14 -7.24 -12.91
C LEU A 263 -7.32 -6.87 -14.39
N ILE A 264 -6.54 -7.52 -15.27
CA ILE A 264 -6.57 -7.29 -16.72
C ILE A 264 -7.96 -7.62 -17.30
N HIS A 265 -8.50 -8.79 -16.96
CA HIS A 265 -9.78 -9.23 -17.50
C HIS A 265 -10.97 -8.46 -16.93
N TYR A 266 -10.90 -8.05 -15.66
CA TYR A 266 -11.92 -7.18 -15.06
C TYR A 266 -11.95 -5.81 -15.73
N ALA A 267 -10.80 -5.16 -15.90
CA ALA A 267 -10.73 -3.89 -16.62
C ALA A 267 -11.21 -4.04 -18.09
N GLY A 268 -10.79 -5.12 -18.77
CA GLY A 268 -11.28 -5.44 -20.11
C GLY A 268 -12.79 -5.66 -20.17
N MET A 269 -13.38 -6.31 -19.16
CA MET A 269 -14.82 -6.48 -19.04
C MET A 269 -15.55 -5.13 -18.92
N CYS A 270 -15.02 -4.20 -18.12
CA CYS A 270 -15.61 -2.87 -17.99
C CYS A 270 -15.59 -2.09 -19.30
N LEU A 271 -14.54 -2.23 -20.08
CA LEU A 271 -14.47 -1.64 -21.43
C LEU A 271 -15.51 -2.23 -22.38
N PHE A 272 -15.74 -3.55 -22.36
CA PHE A 272 -16.81 -4.18 -23.16
C PHE A 272 -18.21 -3.74 -22.75
N HIS A 273 -18.44 -3.46 -21.46
CA HIS A 273 -19.75 -2.96 -21.00
C HIS A 273 -20.14 -1.66 -21.70
N ILE A 274 -19.16 -0.82 -22.02
CA ILE A 274 -19.37 0.45 -22.70
C ILE A 274 -19.60 0.23 -24.19
N ASP A 275 -18.82 -0.66 -24.81
CA ASP A 275 -18.78 -0.83 -26.27
C ASP A 275 -19.73 -1.92 -26.80
N SER A 276 -19.96 -3.00 -26.06
CA SER A 276 -20.73 -4.17 -26.52
C SER A 276 -21.34 -4.99 -25.38
N SER A 277 -22.67 -5.09 -25.35
CA SER A 277 -23.38 -5.82 -24.30
C SER A 277 -23.29 -7.35 -24.42
N GLU A 278 -23.00 -7.92 -25.60
CA GLU A 278 -22.92 -9.38 -25.79
C GLU A 278 -21.60 -9.96 -25.30
N ASP A 279 -20.50 -9.33 -25.66
CA ASP A 279 -19.17 -9.75 -25.21
C ASP A 279 -18.97 -9.48 -23.71
N PHE A 280 -19.63 -8.46 -23.16
CA PHE A 280 -19.65 -8.18 -21.74
C PHE A 280 -20.12 -9.38 -20.90
N ARG A 281 -21.23 -10.01 -21.25
CA ARG A 281 -21.76 -11.15 -20.47
C ARG A 281 -20.80 -12.32 -20.43
N LYS A 282 -20.22 -12.67 -21.58
CA LYS A 282 -19.21 -13.76 -21.65
C LYS A 282 -17.98 -13.44 -20.80
N GLN A 283 -17.55 -12.19 -20.84
CA GLN A 283 -16.40 -11.77 -20.04
C GLN A 283 -16.73 -11.71 -18.54
N GLN A 284 -17.96 -11.35 -18.18
CA GLN A 284 -18.43 -11.35 -16.80
C GLN A 284 -18.39 -12.74 -16.17
N ASP A 285 -18.91 -13.75 -16.89
CA ASP A 285 -18.89 -15.14 -16.42
C ASP A 285 -17.43 -15.64 -16.24
N PHE A 286 -16.56 -15.32 -17.19
CA PHE A 286 -15.16 -15.69 -17.13
C PHE A 286 -14.41 -14.99 -15.96
N VAL A 287 -14.68 -13.72 -15.70
CA VAL A 287 -14.11 -12.99 -14.58
C VAL A 287 -14.58 -13.56 -13.24
N ALA A 288 -15.86 -13.95 -13.14
CA ALA A 288 -16.42 -14.56 -11.95
C ALA A 288 -15.79 -15.94 -11.65
N GLU A 289 -15.62 -16.78 -12.67
CA GLU A 289 -14.93 -18.07 -12.56
C GLU A 289 -13.47 -17.88 -12.10
N MET A 290 -12.75 -16.94 -12.71
CA MET A 290 -11.37 -16.62 -12.34
C MET A 290 -11.25 -16.12 -10.89
N GLU A 291 -12.21 -15.32 -10.42
CA GLU A 291 -12.25 -14.82 -9.03
C GLU A 291 -12.35 -15.99 -8.04
N GLU A 292 -13.22 -16.96 -8.30
CA GLU A 292 -13.37 -18.15 -7.45
C GLU A 292 -12.11 -19.03 -7.49
N ASP A 293 -11.52 -19.24 -8.66
CA ASP A 293 -10.29 -20.04 -8.82
C ASP A 293 -9.12 -19.44 -8.03
N ILE A 294 -8.95 -18.11 -8.07
CA ILE A 294 -7.92 -17.42 -7.31
C ILE A 294 -8.14 -17.61 -5.80
N LEU A 295 -9.37 -17.48 -5.32
CA LEU A 295 -9.69 -17.68 -3.91
C LEU A 295 -9.40 -19.11 -3.46
N VAL A 296 -9.65 -20.10 -4.31
CA VAL A 296 -9.30 -21.50 -4.03
C VAL A 296 -7.79 -21.71 -3.97
N GLN A 297 -7.05 -21.14 -4.92
CA GLN A 297 -5.58 -21.22 -4.94
C GLN A 297 -4.95 -20.56 -3.70
N LEU A 298 -5.42 -19.38 -3.32
CA LEU A 298 -4.92 -18.67 -2.14
C LEU A 298 -5.23 -19.45 -0.84
N LYS A 299 -6.39 -20.10 -0.75
CA LYS A 299 -6.72 -20.96 0.38
C LYS A 299 -5.78 -22.15 0.51
N SER A 300 -5.41 -22.78 -0.60
CA SER A 300 -4.48 -23.91 -0.58
C SER A 300 -3.09 -23.49 -0.10
N GLN A 301 -2.58 -22.35 -0.58
CA GLN A 301 -1.28 -21.83 -0.19
C GLN A 301 -1.20 -21.47 1.31
N THR A 302 -2.27 -20.87 1.86
CA THR A 302 -2.30 -20.51 3.29
C THR A 302 -2.50 -21.71 4.20
N SER A 303 -3.18 -22.76 3.75
CA SER A 303 -3.33 -23.99 4.55
C SER A 303 -2.01 -24.75 4.69
N GLU A 304 -1.16 -24.73 3.69
CA GLU A 304 0.19 -25.33 3.77
C GLU A 304 1.10 -24.63 4.78
N VAL A 305 1.00 -23.30 4.88
CA VAL A 305 1.77 -22.51 5.87
C VAL A 305 1.26 -22.76 7.30
N GLN A 306 -0.01 -23.11 7.49
CA GLN A 306 -0.55 -23.42 8.82
C GLN A 306 -0.11 -24.80 9.34
N PHE A 307 0.39 -25.67 8.47
CA PHE A 307 0.91 -27.00 8.85
C PHE A 307 2.40 -27.01 9.23
N ILE A 308 3.07 -25.86 9.28
CA ILE A 308 4.28 -25.80 10.11
C ILE A 308 3.76 -25.84 11.54
N PRO A 309 3.87 -26.97 12.25
CA PRO A 309 3.52 -26.96 13.65
C PRO A 309 4.44 -25.91 14.27
N GLN A 310 3.87 -24.85 14.77
CA GLN A 310 4.50 -24.12 15.85
C GLN A 310 4.59 -25.21 16.93
N GLY A 311 5.70 -25.92 16.88
CA GLY A 311 6.00 -26.94 17.86
C GLY A 311 5.82 -26.28 19.20
N ASP A 312 5.05 -26.92 20.03
CA ASP A 312 4.82 -26.58 21.42
C ASP A 312 6.16 -26.26 22.09
N ARG A 313 6.64 -25.01 21.91
CA ARG A 313 7.83 -24.50 22.58
C ARG A 313 7.52 -23.95 23.96
N TYR A 314 6.34 -24.27 24.48
CA TYR A 314 5.96 -23.87 25.82
C TYR A 314 5.76 -25.07 26.78
N GLU A 315 6.27 -26.23 26.46
CA GLU A 315 6.52 -27.24 27.48
C GLU A 315 8.00 -27.45 27.62
N TRP A 316 8.66 -26.59 28.37
CA TRP A 316 9.89 -26.98 29.07
C TRP A 316 10.22 -25.96 30.15
N PHE A 317 9.88 -26.37 31.40
CA PHE A 317 10.42 -25.95 32.69
C PHE A 317 10.12 -24.57 33.20
#